data_110c67e10d9c7b0ee97f020579b60535
#
_entry.id   110c67e10d9c7b0ee97f020579b60535
#
_cell.length_a   1.000
_cell.length_b   1.000
_cell.length_c   1.000
_cell.angle_alpha   90.00
_cell.angle_beta   90.00
_cell.angle_gamma   90.00
#
_symmetry.space_group_name_H-M   'P 1'
#
loop_
_entity.id
_entity.type
_entity.pdbx_description
1 polymer ?
#
loop_
_entity_poly.entity_id
_entity_poly.type
_entity_poly.pdbx_seq_one_letter_code
_entity_poly.pdbx_strand_id
1 'polypeptide(L)'
;SSYIQNNSEKSFVFIGFNALNRIESLIIQEFLKNTVSEIYWDIDKISINSSFNNSAFFINKYRNKWSYYKDREINWINDNYSSKKNIHAVGVSKNIGQAKYIGEIIKENIKTLKNTAIVLGDESLLIPMLNSLPKGVEDVNITMGFPLFSSPVSSLIYKIFKLHINSHATFYYKEVVSILSHELIKPLFDQNGVNYSDKIIDKINNGNVINVSLEFIITNVKINRDLILLIFKDWSNSSERAIINCKELIIIIRDNLLVEDKDEILTVEHLYRFNEIFNELHILKNRFKFINSIKLLFDLFQDIVKNERLKFNSESFSKIQIMGLLESRVLDFETVIISSVNEGILPSGNIENSFIPFDVKVDNNIPTFKEQDAIYSYHFYRLIQRAKNVYLLYNTEPDSLNGGEKSRFIRQIEFEGIHEINNKIVSSHTPKNEEKLIEITKTEDVINELILLSKDGFSVSSVLSYIRDPLTFYYKKILKIKDEKKVEETIESNTLGTVIHESLKYIYTPLINKMLSIDYLEDQLTKLKKTVKLQLELNYKNGQFKTGKNLIILEVAIKYVSEFIKSEIKSIKQGDSIQIIGVEEDFNIKFESEKLENEINLKGQIDRIDILNGTLRII
;
A
#
# COMPACT_ATOMS: atom_id res chain seq x y z
N SER A 1 -37.68 -37.75 -16.07
CA SER A 1 -38.19 -37.36 -14.75
C SER A 1 -39.63 -36.96 -14.85
N SER A 2 -40.40 -37.07 -13.76
CA SER A 2 -41.82 -36.75 -13.67
C SER A 2 -42.18 -35.33 -14.15
N TYR A 3 -41.32 -34.36 -13.92
CA TYR A 3 -41.53 -32.97 -14.39
C TYR A 3 -41.58 -32.85 -15.92
N ILE A 4 -40.67 -33.49 -16.63
CA ILE A 4 -40.63 -33.47 -18.08
C ILE A 4 -41.84 -34.20 -18.68
N GLN A 5 -42.23 -35.33 -18.10
CA GLN A 5 -43.41 -36.08 -18.52
C GLN A 5 -44.70 -35.26 -18.34
N ASN A 6 -44.84 -34.57 -17.21
CA ASN A 6 -46.01 -33.71 -16.92
C ASN A 6 -46.05 -32.41 -17.74
N ASN A 7 -44.97 -32.05 -18.43
CA ASN A 7 -44.85 -30.84 -19.25
C ASN A 7 -44.42 -31.17 -20.71
N SER A 8 -44.67 -32.39 -21.18
CA SER A 8 -44.23 -32.81 -22.52
C SER A 8 -44.85 -32.01 -23.66
N GLU A 9 -45.98 -31.38 -23.47
CA GLU A 9 -46.67 -30.52 -24.43
C GLU A 9 -46.15 -29.08 -24.47
N LYS A 10 -45.32 -28.69 -23.50
CA LYS A 10 -44.74 -27.35 -23.46
C LYS A 10 -43.47 -27.27 -24.32
N SER A 11 -43.30 -26.17 -25.02
CA SER A 11 -42.06 -25.87 -25.71
C SER A 11 -41.11 -25.07 -24.81
N PHE A 12 -39.83 -25.44 -24.81
CA PHE A 12 -38.79 -24.75 -24.05
C PHE A 12 -37.71 -24.26 -25.01
N VAL A 13 -37.26 -23.03 -24.78
CA VAL A 13 -36.17 -22.44 -25.55
C VAL A 13 -35.00 -22.14 -24.62
N PHE A 14 -33.84 -22.71 -24.92
CA PHE A 14 -32.59 -22.53 -24.20
C PHE A 14 -31.71 -21.56 -24.96
N ILE A 15 -31.30 -20.44 -24.33
CA ILE A 15 -30.46 -19.40 -24.95
C ILE A 15 -29.38 -18.91 -24.00
N GLY A 16 -28.27 -18.41 -24.54
CA GLY A 16 -27.22 -17.73 -23.78
C GLY A 16 -26.28 -18.64 -22.99
N PHE A 17 -26.29 -19.95 -23.25
CA PHE A 17 -25.38 -20.91 -22.64
C PHE A 17 -24.04 -20.99 -23.38
N ASN A 18 -22.98 -21.41 -22.67
CA ASN A 18 -21.68 -21.74 -23.26
C ASN A 18 -21.12 -23.00 -22.59
N ALA A 19 -20.32 -22.83 -21.52
CA ALA A 19 -19.80 -23.95 -20.73
C ALA A 19 -20.89 -24.47 -19.78
N LEU A 20 -21.34 -25.69 -20.01
CA LEU A 20 -22.32 -26.36 -19.16
C LEU A 20 -21.62 -27.41 -18.29
N ASN A 21 -21.99 -27.48 -17.03
CA ASN A 21 -21.59 -28.60 -16.20
C ASN A 21 -22.32 -29.88 -16.64
N ARG A 22 -21.88 -31.04 -16.12
CA ARG A 22 -22.44 -32.32 -16.51
C ARG A 22 -23.94 -32.45 -16.23
N ILE A 23 -24.41 -31.91 -15.11
CA ILE A 23 -25.81 -31.99 -14.70
C ILE A 23 -26.68 -31.10 -15.59
N GLU A 24 -26.25 -29.84 -15.83
CA GLU A 24 -26.93 -28.91 -16.73
C GLU A 24 -27.05 -29.49 -18.13
N SER A 25 -25.96 -30.04 -18.66
CA SER A 25 -25.93 -30.70 -19.96
C SER A 25 -26.92 -31.87 -20.05
N LEU A 26 -27.00 -32.71 -19.03
CA LEU A 26 -27.95 -33.84 -19.01
C LEU A 26 -29.41 -33.34 -18.92
N ILE A 27 -29.68 -32.33 -18.10
CA ILE A 27 -31.03 -31.77 -17.98
C ILE A 27 -31.48 -31.19 -19.32
N ILE A 28 -30.67 -30.35 -19.96
CA ILE A 28 -31.02 -29.74 -21.26
C ILE A 28 -31.24 -30.85 -22.32
N GLN A 29 -30.38 -31.87 -22.41
CA GLN A 29 -30.56 -32.95 -23.35
C GLN A 29 -31.85 -33.75 -23.10
N GLU A 30 -32.24 -33.97 -21.86
CA GLU A 30 -33.50 -34.62 -21.53
C GLU A 30 -34.75 -33.80 -21.97
N PHE A 31 -34.69 -32.46 -21.85
CA PHE A 31 -35.74 -31.60 -22.42
C PHE A 31 -35.78 -31.65 -23.94
N LEU A 32 -34.60 -31.52 -24.60
CA LEU A 32 -34.49 -31.52 -26.05
C LEU A 32 -34.94 -32.86 -26.66
N LYS A 33 -34.86 -33.95 -25.90
CA LYS A 33 -35.28 -35.30 -26.33
C LYS A 33 -36.77 -35.56 -26.14
N ASN A 34 -37.36 -35.08 -25.07
CA ASN A 34 -38.70 -35.52 -24.61
C ASN A 34 -39.76 -34.41 -24.73
N THR A 35 -39.42 -33.19 -25.16
CA THR A 35 -40.34 -32.10 -25.35
C THR A 35 -40.06 -31.39 -26.68
N VAL A 36 -40.99 -30.45 -27.08
CA VAL A 36 -40.74 -29.59 -28.25
C VAL A 36 -39.84 -28.43 -27.81
N SER A 37 -38.53 -28.70 -27.75
CA SER A 37 -37.55 -27.73 -27.24
C SER A 37 -36.45 -27.46 -28.24
N GLU A 38 -35.93 -26.24 -28.18
CA GLU A 38 -34.84 -25.76 -29.03
C GLU A 38 -33.73 -25.12 -28.19
N ILE A 39 -32.50 -25.10 -28.72
CA ILE A 39 -31.36 -24.45 -28.14
C ILE A 39 -30.69 -23.52 -29.14
N TYR A 40 -30.39 -22.30 -28.72
CA TYR A 40 -29.71 -21.28 -29.51
C TYR A 40 -28.40 -20.89 -28.83
N TRP A 41 -27.30 -20.95 -29.59
CA TRP A 41 -25.96 -20.59 -29.14
C TRP A 41 -25.61 -19.19 -29.65
N ASP A 42 -25.16 -18.33 -28.75
CA ASP A 42 -24.74 -16.97 -29.10
C ASP A 42 -23.27 -16.97 -29.55
N ILE A 43 -23.05 -17.44 -30.76
CA ILE A 43 -21.74 -17.52 -31.39
C ILE A 43 -21.88 -17.29 -32.90
N ASP A 44 -20.86 -16.71 -33.52
CA ASP A 44 -20.82 -16.52 -34.96
C ASP A 44 -20.35 -17.76 -35.70
N LYS A 45 -20.86 -17.95 -36.91
CA LYS A 45 -20.56 -19.08 -37.77
C LYS A 45 -19.07 -19.23 -38.05
N ILE A 46 -18.34 -18.12 -38.18
CA ILE A 46 -16.91 -18.11 -38.42
C ILE A 46 -16.12 -18.76 -37.30
N SER A 47 -16.55 -18.55 -36.05
CA SER A 47 -15.88 -19.08 -34.85
C SER A 47 -15.94 -20.62 -34.77
N ILE A 48 -16.99 -21.24 -35.31
CA ILE A 48 -17.13 -22.71 -35.28
C ILE A 48 -16.07 -23.40 -36.13
N ASN A 49 -15.70 -22.76 -37.24
CA ASN A 49 -14.72 -23.30 -38.18
C ASN A 49 -13.32 -22.70 -38.01
N SER A 50 -13.15 -21.78 -37.06
CA SER A 50 -11.85 -21.14 -36.81
C SER A 50 -10.84 -22.14 -36.26
N SER A 51 -9.64 -22.13 -36.85
CA SER A 51 -8.45 -22.84 -36.34
C SER A 51 -7.61 -21.96 -35.40
N PHE A 52 -7.94 -20.68 -35.31
CA PHE A 52 -7.13 -19.67 -34.59
C PHE A 52 -7.60 -19.41 -33.15
N ASN A 53 -8.91 -19.55 -32.88
CA ASN A 53 -9.46 -19.29 -31.56
C ASN A 53 -10.31 -20.46 -31.05
N ASN A 54 -10.39 -20.55 -29.72
CA ASN A 54 -11.13 -21.62 -29.04
C ASN A 54 -12.53 -21.20 -28.58
N SER A 55 -13.09 -20.10 -29.11
CA SER A 55 -14.39 -19.59 -28.65
C SER A 55 -15.54 -20.58 -28.85
N ALA A 56 -15.48 -21.42 -29.85
CA ALA A 56 -16.48 -22.45 -30.13
C ALA A 56 -16.21 -23.80 -29.46
N PHE A 57 -15.20 -23.93 -28.61
CA PHE A 57 -14.76 -25.21 -28.02
C PHE A 57 -15.91 -26.06 -27.43
N PHE A 58 -16.71 -25.44 -26.56
CA PHE A 58 -17.82 -26.13 -25.89
C PHE A 58 -18.94 -26.48 -26.88
N ILE A 59 -19.29 -25.52 -27.75
CA ILE A 59 -20.37 -25.70 -28.73
C ILE A 59 -20.01 -26.82 -29.73
N ASN A 60 -18.77 -26.89 -30.21
CA ASN A 60 -18.29 -27.99 -31.02
C ASN A 60 -18.31 -29.33 -30.26
N LYS A 61 -17.97 -29.31 -28.95
CA LYS A 61 -18.08 -30.50 -28.11
C LYS A 61 -19.53 -30.99 -28.00
N TYR A 62 -20.51 -30.10 -27.85
CA TYR A 62 -21.92 -30.47 -27.80
C TYR A 62 -22.44 -30.92 -29.16
N ARG A 63 -22.11 -30.19 -30.24
CA ARG A 63 -22.44 -30.58 -31.59
C ARG A 63 -22.03 -32.02 -31.92
N ASN A 64 -20.84 -32.40 -31.49
CA ASN A 64 -20.29 -33.73 -31.78
C ASN A 64 -20.80 -34.82 -30.82
N LYS A 65 -21.26 -34.49 -29.62
CA LYS A 65 -21.61 -35.49 -28.60
C LYS A 65 -23.10 -35.64 -28.35
N TRP A 66 -23.92 -34.57 -28.57
CA TRP A 66 -25.36 -34.64 -28.26
C TRP A 66 -26.15 -35.31 -29.37
N SER A 67 -27.02 -36.23 -29.00
CA SER A 67 -27.93 -36.92 -29.95
C SER A 67 -28.88 -35.94 -30.65
N TYR A 68 -29.16 -34.78 -30.09
CA TYR A 68 -29.97 -33.69 -30.66
C TYR A 68 -29.41 -33.18 -32.00
N TYR A 69 -28.06 -33.16 -32.17
CA TYR A 69 -27.41 -32.66 -33.36
C TYR A 69 -27.09 -33.77 -34.40
N LYS A 70 -27.53 -34.99 -34.18
CA LYS A 70 -27.23 -36.10 -35.09
C LYS A 70 -27.77 -35.88 -36.50
N ASP A 71 -28.98 -35.27 -36.57
CA ASP A 71 -29.71 -34.96 -37.80
C ASP A 71 -30.13 -33.51 -37.90
N ARG A 72 -29.52 -32.61 -37.12
CA ARG A 72 -29.85 -31.18 -37.07
C ARG A 72 -28.60 -30.35 -37.12
N GLU A 73 -28.70 -29.19 -37.82
CA GLU A 73 -27.67 -28.15 -37.80
C GLU A 73 -27.89 -27.17 -36.64
N ILE A 74 -26.85 -26.36 -36.33
CA ILE A 74 -26.95 -25.29 -35.36
C ILE A 74 -27.83 -24.18 -35.92
N ASN A 75 -28.80 -23.74 -35.11
CA ASN A 75 -29.59 -22.55 -35.40
C ASN A 75 -28.76 -21.28 -35.09
N TRP A 76 -28.51 -20.49 -36.13
CA TRP A 76 -27.73 -19.28 -36.03
C TRP A 76 -28.65 -18.10 -35.66
N ILE A 77 -28.22 -17.31 -34.65
CA ILE A 77 -28.91 -16.09 -34.29
C ILE A 77 -28.43 -14.95 -35.20
N ASN A 78 -27.13 -14.79 -35.32
CA ASN A 78 -26.47 -13.74 -36.10
C ASN A 78 -25.09 -14.19 -36.61
N ASP A 79 -24.55 -13.44 -37.59
CA ASP A 79 -23.16 -13.57 -38.07
C ASP A 79 -22.60 -12.15 -38.25
N ASN A 80 -22.24 -11.51 -37.13
CA ASN A 80 -21.86 -10.09 -37.08
C ASN A 80 -20.36 -9.86 -36.92
N TYR A 81 -19.59 -10.89 -36.56
CA TYR A 81 -18.15 -10.74 -36.34
C TYR A 81 -17.44 -10.26 -37.61
N SER A 82 -17.82 -10.78 -38.78
CA SER A 82 -17.25 -10.42 -40.07
C SER A 82 -17.60 -9.00 -40.54
N SER A 83 -18.55 -8.31 -39.90
CA SER A 83 -18.89 -6.94 -40.25
C SER A 83 -17.72 -6.00 -39.99
N LYS A 84 -17.62 -4.91 -40.80
CA LYS A 84 -16.52 -3.93 -40.62
C LYS A 84 -16.49 -3.34 -39.21
N LYS A 85 -15.33 -3.42 -38.56
CA LYS A 85 -15.06 -2.93 -37.20
C LYS A 85 -13.85 -2.00 -37.19
N ASN A 86 -13.88 -1.03 -36.30
CA ASN A 86 -12.73 -0.18 -36.02
C ASN A 86 -12.01 -0.76 -34.80
N ILE A 87 -10.93 -1.53 -35.03
CA ILE A 87 -10.17 -2.17 -33.96
C ILE A 87 -8.86 -1.43 -33.73
N HIS A 88 -8.62 -1.01 -32.50
CA HIS A 88 -7.41 -0.34 -32.07
C HIS A 88 -6.70 -1.21 -31.02
N ALA A 89 -5.48 -1.63 -31.30
CA ALA A 89 -4.59 -2.27 -30.33
C ALA A 89 -3.59 -1.22 -29.82
N VAL A 90 -3.72 -0.86 -28.54
CA VAL A 90 -2.99 0.28 -27.96
C VAL A 90 -2.06 -0.19 -26.86
N GLY A 91 -0.76 -0.11 -27.11
CA GLY A 91 0.26 -0.31 -26.09
C GLY A 91 0.42 0.92 -25.23
N VAL A 92 0.28 0.78 -23.93
CA VAL A 92 0.40 1.89 -22.96
C VAL A 92 1.35 1.47 -21.85
N SER A 93 2.23 2.38 -21.45
CA SER A 93 3.15 2.15 -20.32
C SER A 93 2.38 2.13 -19.00
N LYS A 94 2.55 1.06 -18.21
CA LYS A 94 1.95 0.83 -16.89
C LYS A 94 0.41 0.76 -16.87
N ASN A 95 -0.12 0.06 -15.89
CA ASN A 95 -1.56 -0.14 -15.74
C ASN A 95 -2.33 1.17 -15.50
N ILE A 96 -1.79 2.09 -14.68
CA ILE A 96 -2.40 3.42 -14.46
C ILE A 96 -2.45 4.24 -15.74
N GLY A 97 -1.43 4.10 -16.62
CA GLY A 97 -1.43 4.73 -17.94
C GLY A 97 -2.62 4.29 -18.79
N GLN A 98 -2.97 3.01 -18.75
CA GLN A 98 -4.16 2.50 -19.46
C GLN A 98 -5.44 3.16 -18.95
N ALA A 99 -5.64 3.26 -17.63
CA ALA A 99 -6.82 3.90 -17.04
C ALA A 99 -6.94 5.37 -17.50
N LYS A 100 -5.83 6.12 -17.46
CA LYS A 100 -5.79 7.51 -17.94
C LYS A 100 -6.09 7.63 -19.44
N TYR A 101 -5.54 6.74 -20.25
CA TYR A 101 -5.79 6.75 -21.69
C TYR A 101 -7.24 6.41 -22.03
N ILE A 102 -7.88 5.50 -21.29
CA ILE A 102 -9.33 5.25 -21.39
C ILE A 102 -10.11 6.51 -21.06
N GLY A 103 -9.72 7.23 -20.00
CA GLY A 103 -10.32 8.53 -19.67
C GLY A 103 -10.24 9.54 -20.83
N GLU A 104 -9.11 9.62 -21.54
CA GLU A 104 -8.99 10.48 -22.74
C GLU A 104 -9.86 9.99 -23.89
N ILE A 105 -9.94 8.68 -24.18
CA ILE A 105 -10.86 8.13 -25.19
C ILE A 105 -12.30 8.54 -24.90
N ILE A 106 -12.72 8.45 -23.63
CA ILE A 106 -14.07 8.84 -23.20
C ILE A 106 -14.27 10.34 -23.39
N LYS A 107 -13.32 11.16 -22.99
CA LYS A 107 -13.37 12.61 -23.09
C LYS A 107 -13.51 13.10 -24.54
N GLU A 108 -12.70 12.54 -25.45
CA GLU A 108 -12.73 12.87 -26.87
C GLU A 108 -14.08 12.48 -27.52
N ASN A 109 -14.70 11.43 -27.05
CA ASN A 109 -15.91 10.85 -27.65
C ASN A 109 -17.18 11.07 -26.82
N ILE A 110 -17.17 11.85 -25.75
CA ILE A 110 -18.23 11.95 -24.73
C ILE A 110 -19.61 12.23 -25.33
N LYS A 111 -19.67 12.97 -26.46
CA LYS A 111 -20.92 13.30 -27.15
C LYS A 111 -21.46 12.19 -28.04
N THR A 112 -20.61 11.31 -28.52
CA THR A 112 -20.90 10.23 -29.47
C THR A 112 -20.97 8.86 -28.82
N LEU A 113 -20.42 8.71 -27.62
CA LEU A 113 -20.47 7.45 -26.88
C LEU A 113 -21.91 7.09 -26.51
N LYS A 114 -22.34 5.96 -27.05
CA LYS A 114 -23.60 5.31 -26.71
C LYS A 114 -23.31 3.87 -26.40
N ASN A 115 -23.93 3.33 -25.36
CA ASN A 115 -23.81 1.92 -25.00
C ASN A 115 -22.34 1.41 -25.04
N THR A 116 -21.54 1.90 -24.10
CA THR A 116 -20.10 1.64 -24.04
C THR A 116 -19.75 0.74 -22.87
N ALA A 117 -19.00 -0.32 -23.12
CA ALA A 117 -18.39 -1.14 -22.06
C ALA A 117 -16.92 -0.78 -21.86
N ILE A 118 -16.53 -0.59 -20.62
CA ILE A 118 -15.15 -0.58 -20.17
C ILE A 118 -14.93 -1.88 -19.42
N VAL A 119 -14.16 -2.77 -20.01
CA VAL A 119 -13.88 -4.10 -19.45
C VAL A 119 -12.49 -4.11 -18.86
N LEU A 120 -12.40 -4.38 -17.56
CA LEU A 120 -11.14 -4.45 -16.85
C LEU A 120 -10.64 -5.91 -16.86
N GLY A 121 -9.56 -6.18 -17.61
CA GLY A 121 -8.88 -7.47 -17.57
C GLY A 121 -8.20 -7.72 -16.23
N ASP A 122 -7.74 -6.63 -15.59
CA ASP A 122 -7.26 -6.60 -14.20
C ASP A 122 -8.20 -5.74 -13.37
N GLU A 123 -8.96 -6.37 -12.48
CA GLU A 123 -9.98 -5.70 -11.65
C GLU A 123 -9.38 -4.69 -10.67
N SER A 124 -8.08 -4.78 -10.37
CA SER A 124 -7.38 -3.81 -9.51
C SER A 124 -7.37 -2.39 -10.13
N LEU A 125 -7.61 -2.28 -11.43
CA LEU A 125 -7.72 -0.99 -12.14
C LEU A 125 -9.05 -0.26 -11.90
N LEU A 126 -10.00 -0.80 -11.17
CA LEU A 126 -11.30 -0.15 -10.93
C LEU A 126 -11.12 1.26 -10.34
N ILE A 127 -10.37 1.41 -9.26
CA ILE A 127 -10.17 2.71 -8.61
C ILE A 127 -9.39 3.70 -9.50
N PRO A 128 -8.24 3.33 -10.09
CA PRO A 128 -7.58 4.18 -11.09
C PRO A 128 -8.49 4.58 -12.24
N MET A 129 -9.38 3.68 -12.69
CA MET A 129 -10.32 3.96 -13.78
C MET A 129 -11.37 4.99 -13.37
N LEU A 130 -11.99 4.83 -12.22
CA LEU A 130 -12.98 5.78 -11.69
C LEU A 130 -12.38 7.19 -11.54
N ASN A 131 -11.15 7.29 -11.02
CA ASN A 131 -10.42 8.55 -10.89
C ASN A 131 -9.96 9.15 -12.22
N SER A 132 -9.98 8.38 -13.30
CA SER A 132 -9.58 8.82 -14.65
C SER A 132 -10.77 9.24 -15.52
N LEU A 133 -11.99 9.06 -15.04
CA LEU A 133 -13.17 9.49 -15.77
C LEU A 133 -13.21 11.02 -15.87
N PRO A 134 -13.53 11.59 -17.06
CA PRO A 134 -13.59 13.03 -17.23
C PRO A 134 -14.80 13.63 -16.50
N LYS A 135 -14.62 14.88 -16.03
CA LYS A 135 -15.73 15.67 -15.49
C LYS A 135 -16.85 15.79 -16.54
N GLY A 136 -18.07 15.45 -16.17
CA GLY A 136 -19.24 15.44 -17.07
C GLY A 136 -19.73 14.05 -17.47
N VAL A 137 -19.06 12.99 -17.00
CA VAL A 137 -19.62 11.64 -17.01
C VAL A 137 -20.34 11.44 -15.67
N GLU A 138 -21.65 11.66 -15.67
CA GLU A 138 -22.46 11.63 -14.44
C GLU A 138 -23.08 10.25 -14.17
N ASP A 139 -23.16 9.41 -15.22
CA ASP A 139 -23.94 8.19 -15.18
C ASP A 139 -23.10 6.98 -15.63
N VAL A 140 -22.52 6.27 -14.65
CA VAL A 140 -21.69 5.09 -14.86
C VAL A 140 -22.25 3.92 -14.07
N ASN A 141 -22.56 2.83 -14.75
CA ASN A 141 -22.91 1.58 -14.11
C ASN A 141 -21.65 0.76 -13.82
N ILE A 142 -21.44 0.38 -12.58
CA ILE A 142 -20.34 -0.48 -12.16
C ILE A 142 -20.92 -1.83 -11.73
N THR A 143 -20.69 -2.86 -12.54
CA THR A 143 -21.22 -4.20 -12.25
C THR A 143 -20.27 -5.03 -11.38
N MET A 144 -18.99 -4.73 -11.44
CA MET A 144 -17.99 -5.36 -10.57
C MET A 144 -18.04 -4.75 -9.17
N GLY A 145 -17.97 -5.58 -8.16
CA GLY A 145 -17.97 -5.11 -6.78
C GLY A 145 -16.63 -4.50 -6.37
N PHE A 146 -16.66 -3.55 -5.42
CA PHE A 146 -15.46 -3.01 -4.79
C PHE A 146 -14.83 -4.07 -3.88
N PRO A 147 -13.54 -4.41 -4.05
CA PRO A 147 -12.88 -5.40 -3.21
C PRO A 147 -12.79 -4.92 -1.76
N LEU A 148 -13.43 -5.62 -0.84
CA LEU A 148 -13.53 -5.18 0.56
C LEU A 148 -12.17 -5.10 1.26
N PHE A 149 -11.19 -5.95 0.85
CA PHE A 149 -9.83 -5.94 1.40
C PHE A 149 -9.09 -4.62 1.14
N SER A 150 -9.46 -3.86 0.11
CA SER A 150 -8.84 -2.57 -0.24
C SER A 150 -9.42 -1.39 0.55
N SER A 151 -10.40 -1.62 1.41
CA SER A 151 -11.04 -0.56 2.19
C SER A 151 -10.19 -0.11 3.38
N PRO A 152 -10.31 1.16 3.83
CA PRO A 152 -9.70 1.64 5.07
C PRO A 152 -10.06 0.79 6.28
N VAL A 153 -11.30 0.35 6.38
CA VAL A 153 -11.79 -0.51 7.48
C VAL A 153 -11.01 -1.83 7.54
N SER A 154 -10.75 -2.45 6.37
CA SER A 154 -9.92 -3.66 6.29
C SER A 154 -8.52 -3.41 6.83
N SER A 155 -7.90 -2.29 6.41
CA SER A 155 -6.57 -1.89 6.85
C SER A 155 -6.51 -1.72 8.37
N LEU A 156 -7.50 -1.05 8.96
CA LEU A 156 -7.58 -0.84 10.41
C LEU A 156 -7.69 -2.17 11.18
N ILE A 157 -8.66 -2.99 10.80
CA ILE A 157 -8.89 -4.28 11.47
C ILE A 157 -7.66 -5.19 11.35
N TYR A 158 -7.01 -5.23 10.18
CA TYR A 158 -5.75 -5.95 9.99
C TYR A 158 -4.67 -5.50 10.98
N LYS A 159 -4.48 -4.18 11.15
CA LYS A 159 -3.48 -3.62 12.07
C LYS A 159 -3.79 -4.00 13.53
N ILE A 160 -5.06 -3.96 13.92
CA ILE A 160 -5.49 -4.32 15.29
C ILE A 160 -5.26 -5.81 15.56
N PHE A 161 -5.61 -6.69 14.62
CA PHE A 161 -5.31 -8.11 14.76
C PHE A 161 -3.80 -8.36 14.89
N LYS A 162 -2.97 -7.72 14.05
CA LYS A 162 -1.50 -7.83 14.12
C LYS A 162 -0.98 -7.36 15.46
N LEU A 163 -1.48 -6.25 15.99
CA LEU A 163 -1.13 -5.75 17.32
C LEU A 163 -1.31 -6.85 18.39
N HIS A 164 -2.46 -7.54 18.41
CA HIS A 164 -2.78 -8.55 19.42
C HIS A 164 -2.16 -9.92 19.19
N ILE A 165 -1.86 -10.28 17.94
CA ILE A 165 -1.14 -11.52 17.62
C ILE A 165 0.33 -11.42 18.06
N ASN A 166 0.95 -10.25 17.90
CA ASN A 166 2.36 -10.03 18.17
C ASN A 166 2.65 -9.57 19.62
N SER A 167 1.60 -9.17 20.37
CA SER A 167 1.78 -8.62 21.71
C SER A 167 1.97 -9.71 22.79
N HIS A 168 2.81 -9.37 23.78
CA HIS A 168 2.89 -10.13 25.03
C HIS A 168 2.43 -9.27 26.20
N ALA A 169 3.24 -8.31 26.68
CA ALA A 169 2.89 -7.37 27.74
C ALA A 169 2.92 -5.91 27.27
N THR A 170 3.56 -5.67 26.14
CA THR A 170 3.75 -4.35 25.54
C THR A 170 3.59 -4.44 24.03
N PHE A 171 3.27 -3.31 23.39
CA PHE A 171 3.07 -3.20 21.95
C PHE A 171 4.28 -2.55 21.30
N TYR A 172 4.64 -3.01 20.12
CA TYR A 172 5.69 -2.38 19.32
C TYR A 172 5.21 -0.99 18.83
N TYR A 173 6.02 0.04 19.01
CA TYR A 173 5.60 1.43 18.77
C TYR A 173 5.06 1.70 17.36
N LYS A 174 5.61 1.06 16.31
CA LYS A 174 5.13 1.24 14.94
C LYS A 174 3.68 0.78 14.77
N GLU A 175 3.29 -0.29 15.44
CA GLU A 175 1.92 -0.79 15.40
C GLU A 175 0.99 0.19 16.09
N VAL A 176 1.38 0.70 17.27
CA VAL A 176 0.62 1.71 18.01
C VAL A 176 0.47 3.01 17.22
N VAL A 177 1.58 3.54 16.69
CA VAL A 177 1.58 4.76 15.85
C VAL A 177 0.73 4.56 14.61
N SER A 178 0.84 3.41 13.95
CA SER A 178 0.07 3.08 12.74
C SER A 178 -1.45 3.03 12.98
N ILE A 179 -1.89 2.62 14.17
CA ILE A 179 -3.31 2.62 14.56
C ILE A 179 -3.75 4.03 14.95
N LEU A 180 -3.00 4.73 15.77
CA LEU A 180 -3.33 6.09 16.23
C LEU A 180 -3.34 7.13 15.09
N SER A 181 -2.52 6.92 14.04
CA SER A 181 -2.49 7.76 12.84
C SER A 181 -3.50 7.33 11.78
N HIS A 182 -4.27 6.27 12.02
CA HIS A 182 -5.22 5.77 11.03
C HIS A 182 -6.38 6.74 10.85
N GLU A 183 -6.79 7.00 9.60
CA GLU A 183 -7.84 7.97 9.25
C GLU A 183 -9.18 7.75 9.98
N LEU A 184 -9.54 6.51 10.28
CA LEU A 184 -10.76 6.16 11.02
C LEU A 184 -10.61 6.26 12.55
N ILE A 185 -9.39 6.33 13.08
CA ILE A 185 -9.10 6.38 14.53
C ILE A 185 -8.69 7.78 14.98
N LYS A 186 -7.85 8.45 14.20
CA LYS A 186 -7.30 9.76 14.54
C LYS A 186 -8.39 10.80 14.90
N PRO A 187 -9.51 10.93 14.14
CA PRO A 187 -10.58 11.86 14.46
C PRO A 187 -11.26 11.59 15.81
N LEU A 188 -11.32 10.33 16.25
CA LEU A 188 -11.91 9.95 17.53
C LEU A 188 -11.15 10.50 18.75
N PHE A 189 -9.92 10.97 18.55
CA PHE A 189 -9.07 11.58 19.58
C PHE A 189 -9.02 13.11 19.51
N ASP A 190 -9.87 13.73 18.67
CA ASP A 190 -9.97 15.18 18.61
C ASP A 190 -10.87 15.72 19.72
N GLN A 191 -10.37 16.68 20.49
CA GLN A 191 -11.17 17.39 21.49
C GLN A 191 -10.68 18.85 21.61
N ASN A 192 -11.61 19.80 21.46
CA ASN A 192 -11.33 21.24 21.60
C ASN A 192 -10.17 21.72 20.70
N GLY A 193 -10.07 21.23 19.48
CA GLY A 193 -9.01 21.59 18.52
C GLY A 193 -7.64 20.99 18.82
N VAL A 194 -7.57 20.01 19.74
CA VAL A 194 -6.35 19.28 20.07
C VAL A 194 -6.52 17.81 19.76
N ASN A 195 -5.63 17.27 18.91
CA ASN A 195 -5.58 15.85 18.66
C ASN A 195 -4.69 15.12 19.68
N TYR A 196 -5.28 14.22 20.44
CA TYR A 196 -4.56 13.50 21.49
C TYR A 196 -3.77 12.29 20.94
N SER A 197 -4.10 11.76 19.75
CA SER A 197 -3.25 10.74 19.10
C SER A 197 -1.88 11.33 18.77
N ASP A 198 -1.83 12.54 18.21
CA ASP A 198 -0.56 13.22 17.90
C ASP A 198 0.28 13.44 19.17
N LYS A 199 -0.37 13.82 20.31
CA LYS A 199 0.34 13.94 21.59
C LYS A 199 0.94 12.63 22.10
N ILE A 200 0.27 11.49 21.90
CA ILE A 200 0.82 10.19 22.28
C ILE A 200 2.01 9.87 21.38
N ILE A 201 1.87 10.07 20.07
CA ILE A 201 2.92 9.82 19.07
C ILE A 201 4.15 10.68 19.41
N ASP A 202 3.96 11.95 19.70
CA ASP A 202 5.06 12.85 20.11
C ASP A 202 5.77 12.35 21.36
N LYS A 203 5.02 11.86 22.36
CA LYS A 203 5.62 11.31 23.58
C LYS A 203 6.36 10.00 23.34
N ILE A 204 5.87 9.14 22.45
CA ILE A 204 6.57 7.93 22.02
C ILE A 204 7.89 8.32 21.34
N ASN A 205 7.85 9.26 20.39
CA ASN A 205 9.02 9.69 19.63
C ASN A 205 10.04 10.42 20.53
N ASN A 206 9.59 11.42 21.32
CA ASN A 206 10.48 12.19 22.20
C ASN A 206 11.02 11.36 23.37
N GLY A 207 10.28 10.36 23.80
CA GLY A 207 10.68 9.44 24.87
C GLY A 207 11.51 8.25 24.41
N ASN A 208 11.69 8.08 23.10
CA ASN A 208 12.33 6.89 22.49
C ASN A 208 11.70 5.57 22.98
N VAL A 209 10.35 5.52 23.01
CA VAL A 209 9.61 4.39 23.58
C VAL A 209 9.40 3.33 22.51
N ILE A 210 10.26 2.30 22.48
CA ILE A 210 10.18 1.20 21.50
C ILE A 210 9.03 0.24 21.85
N ASN A 211 8.86 -0.07 23.14
CA ASN A 211 7.80 -0.95 23.64
C ASN A 211 6.80 -0.13 24.45
N VAL A 212 5.61 0.04 23.91
CA VAL A 212 4.54 0.88 24.48
C VAL A 212 3.63 0.02 25.35
N SER A 213 3.49 0.37 26.64
CA SER A 213 2.53 -0.31 27.53
C SER A 213 1.16 0.36 27.46
N LEU A 214 0.11 -0.39 27.80
CA LEU A 214 -1.23 0.17 27.95
C LEU A 214 -1.26 1.31 28.99
N GLU A 215 -0.52 1.17 30.10
CA GLU A 215 -0.42 2.18 31.13
C GLU A 215 0.19 3.49 30.60
N PHE A 216 1.23 3.39 29.75
CA PHE A 216 1.81 4.55 29.09
C PHE A 216 0.76 5.31 28.26
N ILE A 217 -0.08 4.61 27.50
CA ILE A 217 -1.13 5.24 26.69
C ILE A 217 -2.16 5.91 27.59
N ILE A 218 -2.69 5.23 28.60
CA ILE A 218 -3.73 5.73 29.52
C ILE A 218 -3.24 6.95 30.31
N THR A 219 -1.99 6.93 30.77
CA THR A 219 -1.43 8.03 31.58
C THR A 219 -1.27 9.30 30.75
N ASN A 220 -1.05 9.16 29.44
CA ASN A 220 -0.81 10.26 28.53
C ASN A 220 -2.07 10.81 27.84
N VAL A 221 -3.22 10.14 27.99
CA VAL A 221 -4.51 10.55 27.40
C VAL A 221 -5.61 10.48 28.44
N LYS A 222 -6.28 11.59 28.66
CA LYS A 222 -7.38 11.69 29.64
C LYS A 222 -8.77 11.52 29.01
N ILE A 223 -8.85 11.35 27.70
CA ILE A 223 -10.10 11.26 26.95
C ILE A 223 -10.24 9.87 26.29
N ASN A 224 -11.49 9.48 26.03
CA ASN A 224 -11.83 8.25 25.32
C ASN A 224 -11.13 6.99 25.88
N ARG A 225 -11.10 6.91 27.22
CA ARG A 225 -10.45 5.78 27.92
C ARG A 225 -11.01 4.44 27.48
N ASP A 226 -12.31 4.36 27.23
CA ASP A 226 -12.98 3.14 26.81
C ASP A 226 -12.52 2.70 25.42
N LEU A 227 -12.35 3.64 24.49
CA LEU A 227 -11.77 3.37 23.16
C LEU A 227 -10.31 2.88 23.27
N ILE A 228 -9.51 3.47 24.15
CA ILE A 228 -8.13 3.02 24.40
C ILE A 228 -8.15 1.58 24.93
N LEU A 229 -9.00 1.28 25.88
CA LEU A 229 -9.14 -0.06 26.44
C LEU A 229 -9.64 -1.05 25.38
N LEU A 230 -10.57 -0.66 24.54
CA LEU A 230 -11.10 -1.49 23.46
C LEU A 230 -10.01 -1.90 22.47
N ILE A 231 -9.14 -0.97 22.09
CA ILE A 231 -8.08 -1.19 21.09
C ILE A 231 -6.84 -1.85 21.72
N PHE A 232 -6.36 -1.37 22.89
CA PHE A 232 -5.05 -1.71 23.44
C PHE A 232 -5.08 -2.61 24.67
N LYS A 233 -6.25 -2.98 25.21
CA LYS A 233 -6.30 -3.99 26.28
C LYS A 233 -6.06 -5.37 25.69
N ASP A 234 -5.19 -6.16 26.31
CA ASP A 234 -4.88 -7.50 25.85
C ASP A 234 -6.14 -8.37 25.70
N TRP A 235 -6.29 -8.95 24.54
CA TRP A 235 -7.42 -9.85 24.22
C TRP A 235 -7.18 -11.28 24.74
N SER A 236 -6.06 -11.56 25.41
CA SER A 236 -5.73 -12.85 26.03
C SER A 236 -5.86 -14.02 25.05
N ASN A 237 -5.45 -13.82 23.79
CA ASN A 237 -5.58 -14.78 22.67
C ASN A 237 -7.02 -15.35 22.48
N SER A 238 -8.05 -14.60 22.89
CA SER A 238 -9.45 -15.03 22.80
C SER A 238 -10.11 -14.54 21.50
N SER A 239 -10.51 -15.47 20.64
CA SER A 239 -11.28 -15.17 19.43
C SER A 239 -12.62 -14.48 19.73
N GLU A 240 -13.26 -14.81 20.86
CA GLU A 240 -14.52 -14.18 21.28
C GLU A 240 -14.35 -12.70 21.61
N ARG A 241 -13.33 -12.36 22.43
CA ARG A 241 -13.02 -10.95 22.72
C ARG A 241 -12.67 -10.18 21.46
N ALA A 242 -11.90 -10.78 20.54
CA ALA A 242 -11.55 -10.16 19.27
C ALA A 242 -12.81 -9.80 18.46
N ILE A 243 -13.78 -10.71 18.34
CA ILE A 243 -15.04 -10.45 17.62
C ILE A 243 -15.83 -9.33 18.30
N ILE A 244 -16.01 -9.39 19.62
CA ILE A 244 -16.79 -8.39 20.37
C ILE A 244 -16.15 -7.01 20.22
N ASN A 245 -14.85 -6.91 20.48
CA ASN A 245 -14.13 -5.64 20.43
C ASN A 245 -14.11 -5.03 19.03
N CYS A 246 -13.94 -5.83 17.96
CA CYS A 246 -14.03 -5.34 16.59
C CYS A 246 -15.44 -4.83 16.26
N LYS A 247 -16.50 -5.50 16.70
CA LYS A 247 -17.89 -5.04 16.50
C LYS A 247 -18.16 -3.72 17.23
N GLU A 248 -17.73 -3.61 18.49
CA GLU A 248 -17.88 -2.36 19.26
C GLU A 248 -17.10 -1.21 18.61
N LEU A 249 -15.89 -1.47 18.11
CA LEU A 249 -15.10 -0.48 17.40
C LEU A 249 -15.79 0.00 16.12
N ILE A 250 -16.36 -0.92 15.34
CA ILE A 250 -17.12 -0.59 14.13
C ILE A 250 -18.29 0.35 14.47
N ILE A 251 -19.01 0.08 15.56
CA ILE A 251 -20.13 0.93 16.01
C ILE A 251 -19.63 2.31 16.40
N ILE A 252 -18.55 2.40 17.19
CA ILE A 252 -17.97 3.69 17.60
C ILE A 252 -17.52 4.52 16.40
N ILE A 253 -16.85 3.90 15.42
CA ILE A 253 -16.43 4.60 14.21
C ILE A 253 -17.65 5.10 13.44
N ARG A 254 -18.65 4.26 13.20
CA ARG A 254 -19.89 4.62 12.49
C ARG A 254 -20.60 5.82 13.14
N ASP A 255 -20.73 5.81 14.46
CA ASP A 255 -21.46 6.84 15.21
C ASP A 255 -20.73 8.20 15.23
N ASN A 256 -19.45 8.22 14.85
CA ASN A 256 -18.64 9.44 14.73
C ASN A 256 -18.48 9.95 13.28
N LEU A 257 -18.99 9.22 12.28
CA LEU A 257 -18.99 9.68 10.89
C LEU A 257 -20.14 10.66 10.64
N LEU A 258 -19.87 11.73 9.88
CA LEU A 258 -20.86 12.71 9.45
C LEU A 258 -21.50 12.21 8.14
N VAL A 259 -22.68 11.64 8.21
CA VAL A 259 -23.40 10.99 7.09
C VAL A 259 -23.72 11.92 5.91
N GLU A 260 -23.46 13.21 6.03
CA GLU A 260 -23.73 14.20 4.97
C GLU A 260 -22.64 14.25 3.88
N ASP A 261 -21.45 13.69 4.16
CA ASP A 261 -20.35 13.66 3.18
C ASP A 261 -20.43 12.39 2.31
N LYS A 262 -20.36 12.59 0.97
CA LYS A 262 -20.42 11.49 0.00
C LYS A 262 -19.29 10.46 0.19
N ASP A 263 -18.12 10.90 0.62
CA ASP A 263 -16.97 10.02 0.86
C ASP A 263 -17.17 9.16 2.11
N GLU A 264 -17.95 9.63 3.08
CA GLU A 264 -18.27 8.89 4.30
C GLU A 264 -19.36 7.84 4.09
N ILE A 265 -20.27 8.00 3.13
CA ILE A 265 -21.32 7.03 2.80
C ILE A 265 -20.70 5.67 2.43
N LEU A 266 -19.65 5.66 1.63
CA LEU A 266 -18.96 4.43 1.25
C LEU A 266 -18.29 3.77 2.46
N THR A 267 -17.75 4.56 3.36
CA THR A 267 -17.14 4.07 4.61
C THR A 267 -18.18 3.44 5.53
N VAL A 268 -19.37 4.04 5.65
CA VAL A 268 -20.50 3.46 6.41
C VAL A 268 -20.93 2.10 5.85
N GLU A 269 -21.00 1.99 4.51
CA GLU A 269 -21.33 0.71 3.86
C GLU A 269 -20.25 -0.35 4.09
N HIS A 270 -18.96 0.03 4.04
CA HIS A 270 -17.88 -0.86 4.47
C HIS A 270 -18.05 -1.33 5.91
N LEU A 271 -18.29 -0.41 6.85
CA LEU A 271 -18.49 -0.75 8.27
C LEU A 271 -19.66 -1.71 8.46
N TYR A 272 -20.78 -1.49 7.76
CA TYR A 272 -21.93 -2.40 7.79
C TYR A 272 -21.52 -3.81 7.33
N ARG A 273 -20.84 -3.93 6.19
CA ARG A 273 -20.42 -5.25 5.67
C ARG A 273 -19.41 -5.95 6.59
N PHE A 274 -18.47 -5.20 7.18
CA PHE A 274 -17.56 -5.78 8.18
C PHE A 274 -18.30 -6.26 9.43
N ASN A 275 -19.33 -5.55 9.89
CA ASN A 275 -20.16 -6.01 10.99
C ASN A 275 -20.88 -7.33 10.67
N GLU A 276 -21.38 -7.49 9.43
CA GLU A 276 -21.95 -8.77 8.97
C GLU A 276 -20.90 -9.89 8.99
N ILE A 277 -19.70 -9.65 8.46
CA ILE A 277 -18.59 -10.62 8.49
C ILE A 277 -18.29 -11.06 9.94
N PHE A 278 -18.24 -10.12 10.89
CA PHE A 278 -18.01 -10.48 12.29
C PHE A 278 -19.21 -11.24 12.90
N ASN A 279 -20.43 -11.01 12.44
CA ASN A 279 -21.58 -11.84 12.81
C ASN A 279 -21.44 -13.27 12.29
N GLU A 280 -21.03 -13.43 11.03
CA GLU A 280 -20.76 -14.75 10.43
C GLU A 280 -19.63 -15.48 11.19
N LEU A 281 -18.53 -14.79 11.48
CA LEU A 281 -17.42 -15.33 12.27
C LEU A 281 -17.87 -15.74 13.69
N HIS A 282 -18.76 -14.97 14.30
CA HIS A 282 -19.33 -15.31 15.61
C HIS A 282 -20.17 -16.60 15.55
N ILE A 283 -20.99 -16.76 14.51
CA ILE A 283 -21.78 -17.98 14.28
C ILE A 283 -20.85 -19.19 14.06
N LEU A 284 -19.81 -19.03 13.20
CA LEU A 284 -18.82 -20.07 12.95
C LEU A 284 -18.08 -20.48 14.22
N LYS A 285 -17.61 -19.51 15.01
CA LYS A 285 -16.94 -19.76 16.29
C LYS A 285 -17.82 -20.54 17.27
N ASN A 286 -19.13 -20.21 17.35
CA ASN A 286 -20.04 -20.90 18.22
C ASN A 286 -20.32 -22.34 17.76
N ARG A 287 -20.36 -22.56 16.44
CA ARG A 287 -20.52 -23.87 15.83
C ARG A 287 -19.27 -24.75 15.94
N PHE A 288 -18.07 -24.13 15.77
CA PHE A 288 -16.80 -24.84 15.72
C PHE A 288 -15.87 -24.40 16.86
N LYS A 289 -15.85 -25.18 17.94
CA LYS A 289 -15.11 -24.86 19.18
C LYS A 289 -13.58 -24.75 19.00
N PHE A 290 -13.03 -25.26 17.89
CA PHE A 290 -11.60 -25.16 17.61
C PHE A 290 -11.18 -23.73 17.20
N ILE A 291 -12.13 -22.84 16.82
CA ILE A 291 -11.85 -21.44 16.53
C ILE A 291 -11.75 -20.67 17.86
N ASN A 292 -10.65 -20.86 18.57
CA ASN A 292 -10.44 -20.30 19.91
C ASN A 292 -9.30 -19.28 20.01
N SER A 293 -8.38 -19.25 19.04
CA SER A 293 -7.25 -18.33 19.00
C SER A 293 -7.49 -17.14 18.08
N ILE A 294 -6.85 -16.00 18.40
CA ILE A 294 -6.89 -14.79 17.57
C ILE A 294 -6.28 -15.06 16.19
N LYS A 295 -5.18 -15.84 16.13
CA LYS A 295 -4.52 -16.13 14.86
C LYS A 295 -5.42 -16.89 13.90
N LEU A 296 -6.08 -17.96 14.35
CA LEU A 296 -6.98 -18.74 13.50
C LEU A 296 -8.19 -17.90 13.06
N LEU A 297 -8.74 -17.09 13.97
CA LEU A 297 -9.83 -16.17 13.63
C LEU A 297 -9.39 -15.16 12.56
N PHE A 298 -8.16 -14.66 12.66
CA PHE A 298 -7.60 -13.71 11.70
C PHE A 298 -7.39 -14.35 10.32
N ASP A 299 -6.90 -15.58 10.26
CA ASP A 299 -6.73 -16.31 9.01
C ASP A 299 -8.09 -16.50 8.29
N LEU A 300 -9.13 -16.92 9.03
CA LEU A 300 -10.50 -17.02 8.51
C LEU A 300 -11.05 -15.65 8.05
N PHE A 301 -10.85 -14.62 8.86
CA PHE A 301 -11.23 -13.25 8.50
C PHE A 301 -10.59 -12.81 7.19
N GLN A 302 -9.28 -13.05 7.01
CA GLN A 302 -8.58 -12.71 5.78
C GLN A 302 -9.13 -13.44 4.56
N ASP A 303 -9.42 -14.73 4.69
CA ASP A 303 -9.99 -15.54 3.61
C ASP A 303 -11.37 -15.04 3.17
N ILE A 304 -12.22 -14.66 4.13
CA ILE A 304 -13.53 -14.08 3.82
C ILE A 304 -13.38 -12.72 3.13
N VAL A 305 -12.62 -11.79 3.73
CA VAL A 305 -12.47 -10.41 3.22
C VAL A 305 -11.81 -10.37 1.85
N LYS A 306 -10.87 -11.27 1.57
CA LYS A 306 -10.18 -11.36 0.27
C LYS A 306 -11.15 -11.65 -0.87
N ASN A 307 -12.17 -12.47 -0.61
CA ASN A 307 -13.14 -12.88 -1.62
C ASN A 307 -14.40 -12.00 -1.62
N GLU A 308 -14.56 -11.14 -0.64
CA GLU A 308 -15.75 -10.32 -0.47
C GLU A 308 -15.68 -9.03 -1.30
N ARG A 309 -16.81 -8.70 -1.91
CA ARG A 309 -16.94 -7.50 -2.74
C ARG A 309 -18.21 -6.75 -2.39
N LEU A 310 -18.09 -5.46 -2.22
CA LEU A 310 -19.23 -4.56 -2.06
C LEU A 310 -19.86 -4.29 -3.41
N LYS A 311 -21.13 -4.61 -3.57
CA LYS A 311 -21.88 -4.35 -4.81
C LYS A 311 -22.36 -2.91 -4.84
N PHE A 312 -22.15 -2.24 -5.96
CA PHE A 312 -22.75 -0.93 -6.20
C PHE A 312 -24.19 -1.12 -6.67
N ASN A 313 -25.12 -0.40 -6.04
CA ASN A 313 -26.48 -0.29 -6.54
C ASN A 313 -26.49 0.76 -7.65
N SER A 314 -26.43 0.32 -8.89
CA SER A 314 -26.43 1.19 -10.06
C SER A 314 -27.63 0.93 -10.96
N GLU A 315 -28.13 1.96 -11.62
CA GLU A 315 -29.22 1.83 -12.58
C GLU A 315 -28.75 1.13 -13.86
N SER A 316 -29.55 0.22 -14.38
CA SER A 316 -29.19 -0.68 -15.49
C SER A 316 -29.04 0.02 -16.85
N PHE A 317 -29.34 1.31 -16.96
CA PHE A 317 -29.44 2.03 -18.24
C PHE A 317 -28.37 3.08 -18.49
N SER A 318 -27.27 3.04 -17.75
CA SER A 318 -26.16 3.99 -17.92
C SER A 318 -25.49 3.83 -19.29
N LYS A 319 -25.07 4.96 -19.88
CA LYS A 319 -24.37 4.98 -21.17
C LYS A 319 -23.02 4.29 -21.14
N ILE A 320 -22.37 4.29 -20.00
CA ILE A 320 -21.07 3.67 -19.75
C ILE A 320 -21.22 2.60 -18.66
N GLN A 321 -20.71 1.42 -18.94
CA GLN A 321 -20.69 0.33 -17.98
C GLN A 321 -19.24 -0.13 -17.75
N ILE A 322 -18.82 -0.21 -16.48
CA ILE A 322 -17.53 -0.74 -16.08
C ILE A 322 -17.74 -2.14 -15.50
N MET A 323 -17.02 -3.12 -16.04
CA MET A 323 -17.24 -4.53 -15.71
C MET A 323 -15.97 -5.36 -15.88
N GLY A 324 -15.95 -6.55 -15.28
CA GLY A 324 -15.01 -7.60 -15.62
C GLY A 324 -15.44 -8.36 -16.89
N LEU A 325 -14.54 -9.13 -17.48
CA LEU A 325 -14.84 -9.86 -18.72
C LEU A 325 -16.00 -10.87 -18.55
N LEU A 326 -16.05 -11.58 -17.44
CA LEU A 326 -17.09 -12.60 -17.19
C LEU A 326 -18.48 -11.99 -16.94
N GLU A 327 -18.52 -10.74 -16.51
CA GLU A 327 -19.75 -10.00 -16.24
C GLU A 327 -20.39 -9.46 -17.51
N SER A 328 -19.63 -9.35 -18.62
CA SER A 328 -20.13 -8.98 -19.95
C SER A 328 -21.04 -10.01 -20.60
N ARG A 329 -21.33 -11.09 -19.89
CA ARG A 329 -22.10 -12.24 -20.39
C ARG A 329 -23.48 -11.81 -20.91
N VAL A 330 -23.76 -12.18 -22.16
CA VAL A 330 -25.03 -11.90 -22.87
C VAL A 330 -25.33 -10.40 -23.08
N LEU A 331 -24.35 -9.51 -22.83
CA LEU A 331 -24.52 -8.07 -23.07
C LEU A 331 -23.89 -7.67 -24.42
N ASP A 332 -24.50 -6.68 -25.09
CA ASP A 332 -24.05 -6.13 -26.34
C ASP A 332 -23.77 -4.63 -26.22
N PHE A 333 -22.64 -4.21 -26.80
CA PHE A 333 -22.17 -2.83 -26.76
C PHE A 333 -21.77 -2.34 -28.15
N GLU A 334 -21.99 -1.05 -28.41
CA GLU A 334 -21.53 -0.42 -29.65
C GLU A 334 -20.03 -0.13 -29.60
N THR A 335 -19.54 0.30 -28.45
CA THR A 335 -18.11 0.54 -28.19
C THR A 335 -17.63 -0.34 -27.02
N VAL A 336 -16.54 -1.03 -27.23
CA VAL A 336 -15.90 -1.91 -26.23
C VAL A 336 -14.46 -1.47 -26.02
N ILE A 337 -14.10 -1.20 -24.78
CA ILE A 337 -12.75 -0.80 -24.36
C ILE A 337 -12.27 -1.84 -23.35
N ILE A 338 -11.26 -2.63 -23.68
CA ILE A 338 -10.72 -3.67 -22.80
C ILE A 338 -9.32 -3.28 -22.34
N SER A 339 -9.09 -3.23 -21.03
CA SER A 339 -7.77 -2.98 -20.45
C SER A 339 -7.04 -4.27 -20.12
N SER A 340 -5.74 -4.19 -19.95
CA SER A 340 -4.86 -5.29 -19.51
C SER A 340 -4.96 -6.53 -20.42
N VAL A 341 -5.07 -6.31 -21.74
CA VAL A 341 -5.08 -7.38 -22.75
C VAL A 341 -3.65 -7.89 -22.96
N ASN A 342 -3.06 -8.42 -21.88
CA ASN A 342 -1.72 -8.99 -21.83
C ASN A 342 -1.78 -10.49 -21.64
N GLU A 343 -0.78 -11.20 -22.16
CA GLU A 343 -0.63 -12.63 -21.91
C GLU A 343 -0.47 -12.91 -20.41
N GLY A 344 -1.18 -13.90 -19.90
CA GLY A 344 -1.21 -14.24 -18.48
C GLY A 344 -2.21 -13.44 -17.62
N ILE A 345 -2.77 -12.33 -18.15
CA ILE A 345 -3.88 -11.58 -17.53
C ILE A 345 -5.17 -11.88 -18.26
N LEU A 346 -5.17 -11.72 -19.57
CA LEU A 346 -6.31 -12.00 -20.44
C LEU A 346 -5.83 -12.73 -21.70
N PRO A 347 -5.96 -14.07 -21.80
CA PRO A 347 -6.56 -14.96 -20.80
C PRO A 347 -5.70 -15.11 -19.54
N SER A 348 -6.36 -15.41 -18.40
CA SER A 348 -5.67 -15.63 -17.14
C SER A 348 -4.78 -16.87 -17.22
N GLY A 349 -3.48 -16.67 -17.04
CA GLY A 349 -2.48 -17.74 -17.04
C GLY A 349 -2.39 -18.52 -15.71
N ASN A 350 -3.28 -18.28 -14.76
CA ASN A 350 -3.24 -18.96 -13.48
C ASN A 350 -3.52 -20.46 -13.65
N ILE A 351 -2.45 -21.22 -13.72
CA ILE A 351 -2.48 -22.66 -13.49
C ILE A 351 -2.69 -22.82 -11.98
N GLU A 352 -3.91 -23.04 -11.56
CA GLU A 352 -4.15 -23.50 -10.19
C GLU A 352 -3.33 -24.76 -9.98
N ASN A 353 -2.39 -24.73 -9.05
CA ASN A 353 -1.64 -25.90 -8.60
C ASN A 353 -2.60 -26.87 -7.90
N SER A 354 -3.29 -27.66 -8.68
CA SER A 354 -4.19 -28.68 -8.17
C SER A 354 -3.39 -29.91 -7.76
N PHE A 355 -3.72 -30.50 -6.61
CA PHE A 355 -3.19 -31.81 -6.20
C PHE A 355 -3.60 -32.96 -7.15
N ILE A 356 -4.60 -32.76 -8.01
CA ILE A 356 -5.05 -33.75 -8.97
C ILE A 356 -4.18 -33.62 -10.22
N PRO A 357 -3.41 -34.67 -10.59
CA PRO A 357 -2.59 -34.70 -11.81
C PRO A 357 -3.43 -34.46 -13.07
N PHE A 358 -2.80 -33.90 -14.10
CA PHE A 358 -3.47 -33.59 -15.38
C PHE A 358 -4.13 -34.81 -16.02
N ASP A 359 -3.46 -35.94 -16.04
CA ASP A 359 -3.98 -37.18 -16.63
C ASP A 359 -5.25 -37.65 -15.93
N VAL A 360 -5.26 -37.60 -14.60
CA VAL A 360 -6.43 -37.95 -13.79
C VAL A 360 -7.59 -36.98 -14.05
N LYS A 361 -7.30 -35.69 -14.27
CA LYS A 361 -8.35 -34.73 -14.66
C LYS A 361 -8.96 -35.09 -16.00
N VAL A 362 -8.14 -35.41 -16.99
CA VAL A 362 -8.60 -35.77 -18.34
C VAL A 362 -9.45 -37.03 -18.29
N ASP A 363 -8.98 -38.11 -17.64
CA ASP A 363 -9.67 -39.39 -17.54
C ASP A 363 -11.03 -39.30 -16.85
N ASN A 364 -11.15 -38.37 -15.87
CA ASN A 364 -12.39 -38.15 -15.12
C ASN A 364 -13.23 -37.01 -15.66
N ASN A 365 -12.90 -36.43 -16.82
CA ASN A 365 -13.58 -35.25 -17.38
C ASN A 365 -13.66 -34.05 -16.43
N ILE A 366 -12.64 -33.86 -15.59
CA ILE A 366 -12.50 -32.67 -14.73
C ILE A 366 -11.93 -31.53 -15.60
N PRO A 367 -12.44 -30.30 -15.51
CA PRO A 367 -11.93 -29.19 -16.30
C PRO A 367 -10.43 -28.95 -16.11
N THR A 368 -9.77 -28.64 -17.22
CA THR A 368 -8.35 -28.32 -17.30
C THR A 368 -8.15 -26.87 -17.73
N PHE A 369 -6.89 -26.44 -17.90
CA PHE A 369 -6.59 -25.11 -18.44
C PHE A 369 -7.19 -24.88 -19.84
N LYS A 370 -7.42 -25.94 -20.63
CA LYS A 370 -8.02 -25.84 -21.99
C LYS A 370 -9.47 -25.37 -21.92
N GLU A 371 -10.24 -25.91 -20.99
CA GLU A 371 -11.61 -25.48 -20.76
C GLU A 371 -11.68 -24.05 -20.21
N GLN A 372 -10.75 -23.68 -19.34
CA GLN A 372 -10.65 -22.32 -18.81
C GLN A 372 -10.31 -21.31 -19.92
N ASP A 373 -9.29 -21.58 -20.73
CA ASP A 373 -8.93 -20.76 -21.88
C ASP A 373 -10.12 -20.61 -22.86
N ALA A 374 -10.87 -21.68 -23.09
CA ALA A 374 -12.03 -21.65 -23.97
C ALA A 374 -13.16 -20.76 -23.43
N ILE A 375 -13.35 -20.69 -22.10
CA ILE A 375 -14.31 -19.78 -21.47
C ILE A 375 -13.89 -18.33 -21.72
N TYR A 376 -12.62 -17.97 -21.45
CA TYR A 376 -12.12 -16.62 -21.70
C TYR A 376 -12.20 -16.24 -23.18
N SER A 377 -11.83 -17.16 -24.08
CA SER A 377 -11.92 -16.97 -25.52
C SER A 377 -13.36 -16.70 -25.97
N TYR A 378 -14.32 -17.51 -25.50
CA TYR A 378 -15.73 -17.30 -25.81
C TYR A 378 -16.21 -15.90 -25.38
N HIS A 379 -15.96 -15.51 -24.14
CA HIS A 379 -16.43 -14.20 -23.63
C HIS A 379 -15.77 -13.03 -24.37
N PHE A 380 -14.48 -13.13 -24.67
CA PHE A 380 -13.76 -12.12 -25.43
C PHE A 380 -14.33 -11.94 -26.85
N TYR A 381 -14.41 -13.03 -27.61
CA TYR A 381 -14.93 -12.96 -28.99
C TYR A 381 -16.42 -12.60 -29.03
N ARG A 382 -17.21 -13.13 -28.11
CA ARG A 382 -18.62 -12.78 -27.98
C ARG A 382 -18.85 -11.31 -27.68
N LEU A 383 -18.04 -10.69 -26.84
CA LEU A 383 -18.14 -9.29 -26.48
C LEU A 383 -17.84 -8.38 -27.69
N ILE A 384 -16.86 -8.71 -28.51
CA ILE A 384 -16.47 -7.91 -29.67
C ILE A 384 -17.27 -8.22 -30.94
N GLN A 385 -18.00 -9.34 -31.00
CA GLN A 385 -18.67 -9.77 -32.24
C GLN A 385 -19.69 -8.74 -32.77
N ARG A 386 -20.40 -8.02 -31.89
CA ARG A 386 -21.40 -7.00 -32.29
C ARG A 386 -20.91 -5.56 -32.12
N ALA A 387 -19.74 -5.36 -31.54
CA ALA A 387 -19.17 -4.04 -31.37
C ALA A 387 -18.72 -3.42 -32.70
N LYS A 388 -18.91 -2.11 -32.86
CA LYS A 388 -18.41 -1.34 -34.01
C LYS A 388 -17.01 -0.81 -33.74
N ASN A 389 -16.78 -0.28 -32.52
CA ASN A 389 -15.50 0.27 -32.09
C ASN A 389 -14.93 -0.60 -30.98
N VAL A 390 -13.70 -1.08 -31.14
CA VAL A 390 -13.02 -1.95 -30.19
C VAL A 390 -11.66 -1.38 -29.87
N TYR A 391 -11.39 -1.12 -28.59
CA TYR A 391 -10.09 -0.66 -28.09
C TYR A 391 -9.52 -1.75 -27.18
N LEU A 392 -8.38 -2.32 -27.58
CA LEU A 392 -7.66 -3.35 -26.85
C LEU A 392 -6.38 -2.73 -26.27
N LEU A 393 -6.38 -2.41 -24.99
CA LEU A 393 -5.23 -1.81 -24.33
C LEU A 393 -4.39 -2.88 -23.65
N TYR A 394 -3.08 -2.77 -23.80
CA TYR A 394 -2.12 -3.67 -23.15
C TYR A 394 -0.95 -2.89 -22.55
N ASN A 395 -0.39 -3.40 -21.46
CA ASN A 395 0.79 -2.84 -20.84
C ASN A 395 2.03 -3.21 -21.66
N THR A 396 2.86 -2.21 -22.00
CA THR A 396 4.11 -2.40 -22.77
C THR A 396 5.33 -2.59 -21.87
N GLU A 397 5.21 -2.28 -20.58
CA GLU A 397 6.30 -2.44 -19.63
C GLU A 397 6.10 -3.70 -18.79
N PRO A 398 7.05 -4.65 -18.80
CA PRO A 398 6.95 -5.83 -17.95
C PRO A 398 7.07 -5.42 -16.47
N ASP A 399 6.17 -5.91 -15.64
CA ASP A 399 6.46 -6.04 -14.23
C ASP A 399 7.43 -7.21 -14.03
N SER A 400 8.29 -7.13 -13.04
CA SER A 400 9.53 -7.90 -12.86
C SER A 400 9.48 -9.43 -13.07
N LEU A 401 8.32 -10.05 -13.27
CA LEU A 401 8.15 -11.49 -13.46
C LEU A 401 7.19 -11.88 -14.61
N ASN A 402 6.32 -10.98 -15.06
CA ASN A 402 5.39 -11.25 -16.18
C ASN A 402 5.70 -10.27 -17.31
N GLY A 403 6.14 -10.80 -18.46
CA GLY A 403 6.44 -10.00 -19.63
C GLY A 403 5.22 -9.17 -20.09
N GLY A 404 5.45 -7.90 -20.44
CA GLY A 404 4.42 -7.03 -21.02
C GLY A 404 4.03 -7.42 -22.45
N GLU A 405 3.84 -8.72 -22.72
CA GLU A 405 3.51 -9.22 -24.04
C GLU A 405 2.04 -8.99 -24.36
N LYS A 406 1.78 -8.66 -25.64
CA LYS A 406 0.40 -8.66 -26.15
C LYS A 406 -0.25 -10.02 -25.92
N SER A 407 -1.51 -10.00 -25.46
CA SER A 407 -2.32 -11.21 -25.39
C SER A 407 -2.39 -11.96 -26.73
N ARG A 408 -2.44 -13.27 -26.63
CA ARG A 408 -2.72 -14.14 -27.79
C ARG A 408 -4.02 -13.73 -28.50
N PHE A 409 -4.99 -13.17 -27.83
CA PHE A 409 -6.26 -12.74 -28.44
C PHE A 409 -6.04 -11.61 -29.47
N ILE A 410 -5.19 -10.62 -29.19
CA ILE A 410 -4.84 -9.60 -30.18
C ILE A 410 -4.13 -10.24 -31.37
N ARG A 411 -3.16 -11.11 -31.10
CA ARG A 411 -2.41 -11.82 -32.17
C ARG A 411 -3.33 -12.68 -33.02
N GLN A 412 -4.31 -13.38 -32.42
CA GLN A 412 -5.29 -14.20 -33.15
C GLN A 412 -6.10 -13.33 -34.13
N ILE A 413 -6.61 -12.17 -33.71
CA ILE A 413 -7.35 -11.26 -34.61
C ILE A 413 -6.43 -10.75 -35.74
N GLU A 414 -5.15 -10.45 -35.45
CA GLU A 414 -4.17 -10.06 -36.45
C GLU A 414 -3.96 -11.19 -37.51
N PHE A 415 -3.84 -12.45 -37.06
CA PHE A 415 -3.65 -13.61 -37.94
C PHE A 415 -4.90 -14.01 -38.72
N GLU A 416 -6.08 -13.84 -38.14
CA GLU A 416 -7.35 -14.11 -38.83
C GLU A 416 -7.51 -13.23 -40.09
N GLY A 417 -6.96 -12.02 -40.08
CA GLY A 417 -6.96 -11.13 -41.23
C GLY A 417 -8.34 -10.63 -41.69
N ILE A 418 -9.38 -10.84 -40.87
CA ILE A 418 -10.76 -10.40 -41.15
C ILE A 418 -10.92 -8.90 -40.94
N HIS A 419 -10.24 -8.40 -39.91
CA HIS A 419 -10.28 -7.00 -39.49
C HIS A 419 -8.91 -6.35 -39.61
N GLU A 420 -8.89 -5.10 -40.08
CA GLU A 420 -7.70 -4.27 -40.03
C GLU A 420 -7.53 -3.72 -38.61
N ILE A 421 -6.37 -3.95 -37.99
CA ILE A 421 -6.05 -3.49 -36.63
C ILE A 421 -5.15 -2.27 -36.69
N ASN A 422 -5.60 -1.18 -36.08
CA ASN A 422 -4.79 0.03 -35.91
C ASN A 422 -3.90 -0.12 -34.65
N ASN A 423 -2.64 -0.45 -34.87
CA ASN A 423 -1.67 -0.59 -33.80
C ASN A 423 -1.07 0.76 -33.41
N LYS A 424 -1.14 1.14 -32.12
CA LYS A 424 -0.54 2.34 -31.56
C LYS A 424 0.24 2.04 -30.29
N ILE A 425 1.29 2.80 -30.04
CA ILE A 425 1.97 2.85 -28.74
C ILE A 425 1.82 4.28 -28.22
N VAL A 426 1.31 4.41 -27.01
CA VAL A 426 1.11 5.68 -26.34
C VAL A 426 2.05 5.75 -25.14
N SER A 427 2.91 6.75 -25.14
CA SER A 427 3.73 7.10 -23.99
C SER A 427 3.22 8.38 -23.34
N SER A 428 3.20 8.42 -22.02
CA SER A 428 2.95 9.68 -21.32
C SER A 428 4.11 10.65 -21.59
N HIS A 429 3.80 11.87 -22.00
CA HIS A 429 4.79 12.93 -21.91
C HIS A 429 5.13 13.12 -20.42
N THR A 430 6.35 12.74 -20.05
CA THR A 430 6.89 13.21 -18.78
C THR A 430 7.00 14.73 -18.93
N PRO A 431 6.26 15.53 -18.14
CA PRO A 431 6.52 16.96 -18.17
C PRO A 431 8.00 17.13 -17.89
N LYS A 432 8.71 17.84 -18.79
CA LYS A 432 10.05 18.33 -18.43
C LYS A 432 9.81 19.22 -17.23
N ASN A 433 10.07 18.68 -16.04
CA ASN A 433 10.28 19.54 -14.89
C ASN A 433 11.50 20.36 -15.26
N GLU A 434 11.28 21.57 -15.78
CA GLU A 434 12.29 22.59 -15.63
C GLU A 434 12.47 22.68 -14.12
N GLU A 435 13.62 22.19 -13.65
CA GLU A 435 14.04 22.41 -12.27
C GLU A 435 14.11 23.93 -12.08
N LYS A 436 12.98 24.51 -11.71
CA LYS A 436 12.96 25.91 -11.31
C LYS A 436 13.76 25.98 -10.03
N LEU A 437 14.90 26.66 -10.08
CA LEU A 437 15.62 27.00 -8.87
C LEU A 437 14.63 27.63 -7.88
N ILE A 438 14.58 27.07 -6.69
CA ILE A 438 13.74 27.65 -5.62
C ILE A 438 14.48 28.89 -5.14
N GLU A 439 13.93 30.05 -5.46
CA GLU A 439 14.47 31.35 -5.04
C GLU A 439 13.65 31.89 -3.87
N ILE A 440 14.33 32.28 -2.81
CA ILE A 440 13.73 32.94 -1.66
C ILE A 440 14.11 34.43 -1.69
N THR A 441 13.13 35.27 -1.90
CA THR A 441 13.32 36.71 -1.84
C THR A 441 13.58 37.14 -0.39
N LYS A 442 14.62 37.93 -0.15
CA LYS A 442 14.92 38.51 1.16
C LYS A 442 13.94 39.67 1.46
N THR A 443 12.77 39.34 1.95
CA THR A 443 11.78 40.30 2.43
C THR A 443 12.26 40.98 3.72
N GLU A 444 11.60 42.07 4.16
CA GLU A 444 11.90 42.75 5.43
C GLU A 444 11.84 41.79 6.60
N ASP A 445 10.88 40.86 6.63
CA ASP A 445 10.75 39.86 7.69
C ASP A 445 11.95 38.93 7.74
N VAL A 446 12.41 38.46 6.59
CA VAL A 446 13.61 37.58 6.48
C VAL A 446 14.85 38.33 6.95
N ILE A 447 14.99 39.60 6.56
CA ILE A 447 16.13 40.47 6.98
C ILE A 447 16.08 40.70 8.50
N ASN A 448 14.92 41.00 9.06
CA ASN A 448 14.75 41.20 10.51
C ASN A 448 15.11 39.92 11.30
N GLU A 449 14.67 38.73 10.86
CA GLU A 449 15.05 37.46 11.50
C GLU A 449 16.58 37.20 11.37
N LEU A 450 17.21 37.55 10.25
CA LEU A 450 18.67 37.46 10.09
C LEU A 450 19.42 38.41 11.04
N ILE A 451 18.92 39.66 11.24
CA ILE A 451 19.49 40.62 12.19
C ILE A 451 19.33 40.09 13.62
N LEU A 452 18.18 39.52 13.97
CA LEU A 452 17.99 38.89 15.27
C LEU A 452 18.95 37.73 15.48
N LEU A 453 19.12 36.87 14.46
CA LEU A 453 20.04 35.74 14.48
C LEU A 453 21.51 36.20 14.60
N SER A 454 21.89 37.31 13.95
CA SER A 454 23.24 37.85 14.04
C SER A 454 23.57 38.35 15.44
N LYS A 455 22.60 38.96 16.14
CA LYS A 455 22.74 39.41 17.53
C LYS A 455 22.80 38.25 18.53
N ASP A 456 21.97 37.20 18.30
CA ASP A 456 21.99 35.99 19.12
C ASP A 456 23.27 35.14 18.88
N GLY A 457 23.86 35.24 17.71
CA GLY A 457 25.08 34.62 17.30
C GLY A 457 24.88 33.44 16.32
N PHE A 458 25.66 33.45 15.25
CA PHE A 458 25.73 32.33 14.31
C PHE A 458 26.58 31.20 14.89
N SER A 459 26.01 30.00 14.99
CA SER A 459 26.82 28.82 15.28
C SER A 459 27.63 28.38 14.06
N VAL A 460 28.76 27.72 14.28
CA VAL A 460 29.59 27.13 13.21
C VAL A 460 28.74 26.26 12.29
N SER A 461 27.86 25.43 12.86
CA SER A 461 26.92 24.59 12.10
C SER A 461 25.93 25.39 11.26
N SER A 462 25.50 26.58 11.74
CA SER A 462 24.62 27.46 10.97
C SER A 462 25.32 28.03 9.74
N VAL A 463 26.55 28.52 9.91
CA VAL A 463 27.37 29.05 8.81
C VAL A 463 27.65 27.96 7.76
N LEU A 464 28.04 26.77 8.21
CA LEU A 464 28.28 25.62 7.32
C LEU A 464 27.00 25.18 6.60
N SER A 465 25.83 25.22 7.27
CA SER A 465 24.55 24.94 6.64
C SER A 465 24.26 25.91 5.48
N TYR A 466 24.50 27.21 5.70
CA TYR A 466 24.31 28.22 4.64
C TYR A 466 25.26 28.01 3.46
N ILE A 467 26.53 27.69 3.72
CA ILE A 467 27.53 27.46 2.67
C ILE A 467 27.18 26.22 1.82
N ARG A 468 26.67 25.16 2.46
CA ARG A 468 26.31 23.92 1.78
C ARG A 468 24.99 24.02 1.02
N ASP A 469 23.97 24.57 1.68
CA ASP A 469 22.61 24.66 1.16
C ASP A 469 21.87 25.84 1.83
N PRO A 470 21.83 27.01 1.18
CA PRO A 470 21.13 28.19 1.70
C PRO A 470 19.64 27.94 1.97
N LEU A 471 19.00 27.04 1.22
CA LEU A 471 17.59 26.72 1.37
C LEU A 471 17.33 25.96 2.69
N THR A 472 18.16 24.96 3.00
CA THR A 472 18.11 24.26 4.30
C THR A 472 18.38 25.21 5.47
N PHE A 473 19.31 26.17 5.31
CA PHE A 473 19.52 27.23 6.32
C PHE A 473 18.25 28.05 6.53
N TYR A 474 17.60 28.50 5.46
CA TYR A 474 16.37 29.27 5.53
C TYR A 474 15.27 28.50 6.30
N TYR A 475 15.01 27.24 5.93
CA TYR A 475 14.00 26.44 6.60
C TYR A 475 14.31 26.20 8.09
N LYS A 476 15.56 25.83 8.42
CA LYS A 476 15.92 25.45 9.79
C LYS A 476 16.20 26.64 10.72
N LYS A 477 16.75 27.74 10.20
CA LYS A 477 17.21 28.86 11.03
C LYS A 477 16.27 30.05 10.98
N ILE A 478 15.70 30.37 9.80
CA ILE A 478 14.78 31.49 9.64
C ILE A 478 13.34 31.05 9.98
N LEU A 479 12.84 30.01 9.32
CA LEU A 479 11.50 29.50 9.58
C LEU A 479 11.42 28.61 10.84
N LYS A 480 12.55 28.24 11.42
CA LYS A 480 12.65 27.41 12.64
C LYS A 480 11.92 26.06 12.52
N ILE A 481 11.85 25.51 11.29
CA ILE A 481 11.28 24.20 11.02
C ILE A 481 12.19 23.16 11.67
N LYS A 482 11.64 22.36 12.55
CA LYS A 482 12.35 21.28 13.24
C LYS A 482 12.08 19.96 12.56
N ASP A 483 13.13 19.14 12.43
CA ASP A 483 12.96 17.75 12.01
C ASP A 483 12.14 17.00 13.07
N GLU A 484 11.19 16.17 12.63
CA GLU A 484 10.45 15.31 13.55
C GLU A 484 11.39 14.29 14.19
N LYS A 485 11.35 14.22 15.51
CA LYS A 485 12.08 13.17 16.23
C LYS A 485 11.43 11.82 15.95
N LYS A 486 12.25 10.85 15.56
CA LYS A 486 11.84 9.46 15.37
C LYS A 486 12.39 8.60 16.49
N VAL A 487 11.73 7.48 16.73
CA VAL A 487 12.24 6.48 17.68
C VAL A 487 13.49 5.81 17.09
N GLU A 488 14.58 5.87 17.83
CA GLU A 488 15.84 5.19 17.49
C GLU A 488 15.79 3.74 17.98
N GLU A 489 15.52 2.80 17.11
CA GLU A 489 15.63 1.36 17.41
C GLU A 489 17.09 0.91 17.52
N THR A 490 17.94 1.50 16.71
CA THR A 490 19.38 1.34 16.73
C THR A 490 20.00 2.69 17.06
N ILE A 491 20.97 2.71 17.96
CA ILE A 491 21.71 3.91 18.34
C ILE A 491 22.26 4.57 17.06
N GLU A 492 21.85 5.81 16.80
CA GLU A 492 22.29 6.59 15.65
C GLU A 492 23.67 7.22 15.90
N SER A 493 24.33 7.63 14.81
CA SER A 493 25.67 8.23 14.89
C SER A 493 25.71 9.48 15.77
N ASN A 494 24.65 10.27 15.76
CA ASN A 494 24.56 11.49 16.59
C ASN A 494 24.49 11.12 18.09
N THR A 495 23.65 10.15 18.46
CA THR A 495 23.52 9.66 19.83
C THR A 495 24.82 9.02 20.30
N LEU A 496 25.49 8.22 19.43
CA LEU A 496 26.81 7.67 19.73
C LEU A 496 27.86 8.78 19.97
N GLY A 497 27.90 9.80 19.12
CA GLY A 497 28.78 10.97 19.27
C GLY A 497 28.55 11.66 20.61
N THR A 498 27.31 11.97 20.93
CA THR A 498 26.93 12.61 22.21
C THR A 498 27.38 11.78 23.42
N VAL A 499 27.20 10.45 23.37
CA VAL A 499 27.63 9.56 24.47
C VAL A 499 29.15 9.58 24.64
N ILE A 500 29.93 9.63 23.57
CA ILE A 500 31.39 9.73 23.62
C ILE A 500 31.80 11.08 24.22
N HIS A 501 31.27 12.19 23.72
CA HIS A 501 31.56 13.54 24.21
C HIS A 501 31.20 13.69 25.69
N GLU A 502 29.99 13.32 26.10
CA GLU A 502 29.56 13.40 27.49
C GLU A 502 30.39 12.46 28.43
N SER A 503 30.86 11.33 27.91
CA SER A 503 31.76 10.45 28.68
C SER A 503 33.14 11.10 28.89
N LEU A 504 33.70 11.71 27.85
CA LEU A 504 34.97 12.44 27.93
C LEU A 504 34.82 13.67 28.83
N LYS A 505 33.76 14.45 28.68
CA LYS A 505 33.42 15.58 29.55
C LYS A 505 33.38 15.15 31.03
N TYR A 506 32.66 14.08 31.34
CA TYR A 506 32.59 13.55 32.72
C TYR A 506 33.96 13.20 33.29
N ILE A 507 34.86 12.61 32.49
CA ILE A 507 36.20 12.18 32.89
C ILE A 507 37.13 13.40 33.10
N TYR A 508 37.08 14.42 32.20
CA TYR A 508 38.04 15.53 32.20
C TYR A 508 37.59 16.76 33.00
N THR A 509 36.30 16.95 33.26
CA THR A 509 35.79 18.10 34.06
C THR A 509 36.49 18.25 35.44
N PRO A 510 36.78 17.18 36.23
CA PRO A 510 37.48 17.32 37.52
C PRO A 510 38.92 17.76 37.39
N LEU A 511 39.50 17.76 36.18
CA LEU A 511 40.89 18.08 35.88
C LEU A 511 41.06 19.48 35.31
N ILE A 512 40.04 20.29 35.23
CA ILE A 512 40.13 21.69 34.77
C ILE A 512 41.14 22.42 35.63
N ASN A 513 42.07 23.16 34.99
CA ASN A 513 43.24 23.84 35.58
C ASN A 513 44.26 22.91 36.24
N LYS A 514 44.25 21.62 35.97
CA LYS A 514 45.20 20.66 36.54
C LYS A 514 46.01 19.95 35.42
N MET A 515 47.20 19.50 35.79
CA MET A 515 48.00 18.62 34.95
C MET A 515 47.42 17.23 34.92
N LEU A 516 47.40 16.59 33.77
CA LEU A 516 47.02 15.19 33.63
C LEU A 516 48.01 14.28 34.33
N SER A 517 47.53 13.34 35.13
CA SER A 517 48.33 12.33 35.75
C SER A 517 47.99 10.93 35.21
N ILE A 518 49.01 10.10 35.08
CA ILE A 518 48.83 8.70 34.63
C ILE A 518 47.93 7.92 35.58
N ASP A 519 48.15 8.05 36.89
CA ASP A 519 47.38 7.32 37.90
C ASP A 519 45.87 7.62 37.81
N TYR A 520 45.52 8.89 37.59
CA TYR A 520 44.12 9.27 37.41
C TYR A 520 43.51 8.66 36.16
N LEU A 521 44.22 8.72 35.04
CA LEU A 521 43.74 8.18 33.77
C LEU A 521 43.60 6.64 33.79
N GLU A 522 44.54 5.96 34.45
CA GLU A 522 44.47 4.51 34.67
C GLU A 522 43.30 4.13 35.58
N ASP A 523 43.00 4.90 36.65
CA ASP A 523 41.80 4.73 37.49
C ASP A 523 40.50 4.92 36.64
N GLN A 524 40.46 5.95 35.79
CA GLN A 524 39.31 6.16 34.92
C GLN A 524 39.11 5.03 33.90
N LEU A 525 40.15 4.43 33.37
CA LEU A 525 40.05 3.25 32.51
C LEU A 525 39.38 2.06 33.22
N THR A 526 39.63 1.86 34.52
CA THR A 526 38.95 0.80 35.28
C THR A 526 37.44 1.04 35.44
N LYS A 527 37.00 2.30 35.49
CA LYS A 527 35.62 2.73 35.69
C LYS A 527 34.90 3.00 34.35
N LEU A 528 35.61 2.98 33.24
CA LEU A 528 35.15 3.43 31.93
C LEU A 528 33.84 2.80 31.47
N LYS A 529 33.75 1.47 31.59
CA LYS A 529 32.53 0.75 31.17
C LYS A 529 31.28 1.23 31.90
N LYS A 530 31.42 1.58 33.19
CA LYS A 530 30.32 2.10 34.01
C LYS A 530 29.95 3.52 33.57
N THR A 531 30.95 4.36 33.30
CA THR A 531 30.76 5.76 32.88
C THR A 531 30.05 5.83 31.51
N VAL A 532 30.55 5.13 30.48
CA VAL A 532 29.96 5.14 29.15
C VAL A 532 28.55 4.56 29.19
N LYS A 533 28.32 3.49 29.95
CA LYS A 533 26.98 2.93 30.13
C LYS A 533 26.00 3.92 30.75
N LEU A 534 26.44 4.66 31.78
CA LEU A 534 25.60 5.71 32.39
C LEU A 534 25.23 6.80 31.41
N GLN A 535 26.21 7.29 30.62
CA GLN A 535 25.97 8.31 29.61
C GLN A 535 25.03 7.80 28.49
N LEU A 536 25.14 6.53 28.13
CA LEU A 536 24.22 5.93 27.18
C LEU A 536 22.78 5.83 27.76
N GLU A 537 22.62 5.45 29.02
CA GLU A 537 21.30 5.41 29.69
C GLU A 537 20.63 6.80 29.74
N LEU A 538 21.41 7.86 29.91
CA LEU A 538 20.91 9.23 29.94
C LEU A 538 20.49 9.75 28.56
N ASN A 539 21.27 9.44 27.52
CA ASN A 539 21.09 9.98 26.17
C ASN A 539 20.22 9.11 25.26
N TYR A 540 20.29 7.79 25.39
CA TYR A 540 19.48 6.83 24.63
C TYR A 540 18.22 6.39 25.41
N LYS A 541 17.75 7.14 26.35
CA LYS A 541 16.53 6.98 27.18
C LYS A 541 15.99 5.53 27.20
N ASN A 542 14.73 5.27 26.96
CA ASN A 542 14.08 3.96 27.03
C ASN A 542 14.56 2.90 25.98
N GLY A 543 15.66 3.16 25.29
CA GLY A 543 16.22 2.25 24.31
C GLY A 543 16.88 1.01 24.93
N GLN A 544 16.83 -0.11 24.21
CA GLN A 544 17.48 -1.36 24.64
C GLN A 544 18.90 -1.46 24.04
N PHE A 545 19.90 -1.64 24.91
CA PHE A 545 21.31 -1.77 24.49
C PHE A 545 22.04 -2.95 25.16
N LYS A 546 21.31 -3.85 25.83
CA LYS A 546 21.90 -5.04 26.48
C LYS A 546 22.11 -6.20 25.52
N THR A 547 21.54 -6.16 24.34
CA THR A 547 21.57 -7.25 23.35
C THR A 547 21.65 -6.69 21.93
N GLY A 548 22.05 -7.54 20.97
CA GLY A 548 22.02 -7.22 19.55
C GLY A 548 22.98 -6.12 19.12
N LYS A 549 22.60 -5.37 18.08
CA LYS A 549 23.45 -4.34 17.46
C LYS A 549 23.81 -3.21 18.42
N ASN A 550 22.90 -2.80 19.29
CA ASN A 550 23.12 -1.73 20.26
C ASN A 550 24.16 -2.09 21.32
N LEU A 551 24.30 -3.38 21.69
CA LEU A 551 25.39 -3.83 22.55
C LEU A 551 26.75 -3.66 21.86
N ILE A 552 26.84 -3.97 20.57
CA ILE A 552 28.06 -3.77 19.79
C ILE A 552 28.43 -2.28 19.75
N ILE A 553 27.45 -1.40 19.53
CA ILE A 553 27.66 0.05 19.50
C ILE A 553 28.15 0.56 20.86
N LEU A 554 27.60 0.06 21.97
CA LEU A 554 28.10 0.37 23.31
C LEU A 554 29.57 -0.03 23.47
N GLU A 555 29.95 -1.25 23.08
CA GLU A 555 31.33 -1.71 23.17
C GLU A 555 32.28 -0.89 22.25
N VAL A 556 31.79 -0.44 21.11
CA VAL A 556 32.52 0.48 20.22
C VAL A 556 32.73 1.84 20.90
N ALA A 557 31.69 2.41 21.54
CA ALA A 557 31.82 3.65 22.32
C ALA A 557 32.88 3.53 23.42
N ILE A 558 32.82 2.44 24.19
CA ILE A 558 33.81 2.13 25.25
C ILE A 558 35.20 2.06 24.65
N LYS A 559 35.37 1.40 23.49
CA LYS A 559 36.65 1.29 22.82
C LYS A 559 37.20 2.64 22.38
N TYR A 560 36.38 3.49 21.76
CA TYR A 560 36.81 4.83 21.32
C TYR A 560 37.32 5.68 22.49
N VAL A 561 36.55 5.76 23.59
CA VAL A 561 36.97 6.51 24.79
C VAL A 561 38.20 5.89 25.41
N SER A 562 38.31 4.53 25.48
CA SER A 562 39.49 3.82 25.98
C SER A 562 40.75 4.13 25.19
N GLU A 563 40.67 4.07 23.84
CA GLU A 563 41.83 4.32 22.99
C GLU A 563 42.28 5.79 23.07
N PHE A 564 41.32 6.72 23.20
CA PHE A 564 41.65 8.13 23.43
C PHE A 564 42.44 8.34 24.73
N ILE A 565 41.97 7.80 25.86
CA ILE A 565 42.66 7.89 27.16
C ILE A 565 44.03 7.20 27.10
N LYS A 566 44.13 6.03 26.47
CA LYS A 566 45.41 5.31 26.31
C LYS A 566 46.40 6.10 25.46
N SER A 567 45.94 6.80 24.45
CA SER A 567 46.77 7.69 23.64
C SER A 567 47.40 8.80 24.47
N GLU A 568 46.63 9.39 25.41
CA GLU A 568 47.14 10.41 26.31
C GLU A 568 48.12 9.85 27.34
N ILE A 569 47.80 8.68 27.93
CA ILE A 569 48.76 8.00 28.82
C ILE A 569 50.08 7.73 28.10
N LYS A 570 50.03 7.31 26.83
CA LYS A 570 51.23 7.09 26.02
C LYS A 570 52.04 8.38 25.81
N SER A 571 51.34 9.49 25.50
CA SER A 571 51.96 10.82 25.29
C SER A 571 52.68 11.28 26.59
N ILE A 572 51.98 11.18 27.74
CA ILE A 572 52.57 11.53 29.05
C ILE A 572 53.80 10.63 29.39
N LYS A 573 53.72 9.31 29.13
CA LYS A 573 54.87 8.39 29.29
C LYS A 573 56.04 8.71 28.38
N GLN A 574 55.83 9.40 27.28
CA GLN A 574 56.86 9.91 26.36
C GLN A 574 57.47 11.25 26.80
N GLY A 575 56.99 11.84 27.88
CA GLY A 575 57.50 13.08 28.45
C GLY A 575 56.67 14.32 28.18
N ASP A 576 55.49 14.17 27.52
CA ASP A 576 54.63 15.31 27.28
C ASP A 576 53.92 15.74 28.57
N SER A 577 53.72 17.05 28.70
CA SER A 577 52.93 17.66 29.76
C SER A 577 51.62 18.21 29.21
N ILE A 578 50.50 17.77 29.75
CA ILE A 578 49.17 18.19 29.33
C ILE A 578 48.43 18.80 30.51
N GLN A 579 48.01 20.08 30.37
CA GLN A 579 47.14 20.76 31.34
C GLN A 579 45.80 21.06 30.72
N ILE A 580 44.71 20.60 31.36
CA ILE A 580 43.34 20.90 30.89
C ILE A 580 42.97 22.32 31.31
N ILE A 581 42.51 23.13 30.37
CA ILE A 581 42.04 24.51 30.62
C ILE A 581 40.51 24.56 30.61
N GLY A 582 39.86 23.90 29.67
CA GLY A 582 38.41 23.88 29.56
C GLY A 582 37.95 22.59 28.86
N VAL A 583 36.71 22.20 29.15
CA VAL A 583 36.05 21.03 28.54
C VAL A 583 34.61 21.43 28.21
N GLU A 584 34.19 21.30 26.97
CA GLU A 584 32.87 21.69 26.48
C GLU A 584 32.56 23.16 26.80
N GLU A 585 33.52 24.03 26.50
CA GLU A 585 33.43 25.46 26.80
C GLU A 585 32.67 26.21 25.71
N ASP A 586 31.63 26.94 26.13
CA ASP A 586 30.88 27.78 25.22
C ASP A 586 31.67 29.09 24.95
N PHE A 587 31.73 29.47 23.69
CA PHE A 587 32.28 30.76 23.30
C PHE A 587 31.24 31.63 22.58
N ASN A 588 31.35 32.92 22.77
CA ASN A 588 30.62 33.94 22.05
C ASN A 588 31.55 35.10 21.72
N ILE A 589 31.89 35.26 20.47
CA ILE A 589 32.89 36.22 19.99
C ILE A 589 32.20 37.21 19.06
N LYS A 590 32.40 38.50 19.28
CA LYS A 590 32.02 39.56 18.36
C LYS A 590 32.95 39.55 17.15
N PHE A 591 32.33 39.46 15.98
CA PHE A 591 33.07 39.55 14.70
C PHE A 591 32.78 40.94 14.09
N GLU A 592 33.82 41.75 13.99
CA GLU A 592 33.77 43.09 13.41
C GLU A 592 34.44 43.09 12.05
N SER A 593 33.81 43.69 11.05
CA SER A 593 34.39 43.87 9.71
C SER A 593 33.87 45.18 9.14
N GLU A 594 34.78 45.94 8.52
CA GLU A 594 34.44 47.23 7.83
C GLU A 594 33.39 47.05 6.71
N LYS A 595 33.15 45.81 6.27
CA LYS A 595 32.16 45.46 5.22
C LYS A 595 30.79 45.18 5.77
N LEU A 596 30.60 45.13 7.09
CA LEU A 596 29.36 44.79 7.74
C LEU A 596 28.75 45.99 8.44
N GLU A 597 27.48 46.29 8.14
CA GLU A 597 26.74 47.38 8.76
C GLU A 597 26.30 47.05 10.21
N ASN A 598 26.22 45.78 10.55
CA ASN A 598 25.81 45.30 11.87
C ASN A 598 26.87 44.42 12.51
N GLU A 599 26.98 44.49 13.82
CA GLU A 599 27.80 43.58 14.62
C GLU A 599 27.25 42.15 14.49
N ILE A 600 28.16 41.17 14.26
CA ILE A 600 27.83 39.76 14.18
C ILE A 600 28.48 39.04 15.35
N ASN A 601 27.68 38.30 16.09
CA ASN A 601 28.18 37.36 17.08
C ASN A 601 28.39 35.97 16.46
N LEU A 602 29.52 35.35 16.77
CA LEU A 602 29.82 33.96 16.46
C LEU A 602 29.83 33.18 17.77
N LYS A 603 29.03 32.11 17.83
CA LYS A 603 28.94 31.25 18.99
C LYS A 603 29.21 29.79 18.64
N GLY A 604 29.69 29.07 19.62
CA GLY A 604 29.96 27.64 19.49
C GLY A 604 30.39 27.02 20.79
N GLN A 605 30.68 25.75 20.73
CA GLN A 605 31.22 24.98 21.83
C GLN A 605 32.53 24.37 21.39
N ILE A 606 33.54 24.43 22.23
CA ILE A 606 34.85 23.82 22.02
C ILE A 606 34.91 22.58 22.89
N ASP A 607 35.15 21.42 22.29
CA ASP A 607 35.15 20.13 23.00
C ASP A 607 36.19 20.12 24.12
N ARG A 608 37.39 20.67 23.85
CA ARG A 608 38.44 20.74 24.85
C ARG A 608 39.48 21.82 24.50
N ILE A 609 39.92 22.53 25.52
CA ILE A 609 41.08 23.45 25.51
C ILE A 609 42.12 22.92 26.46
N ASP A 610 43.34 22.72 25.97
CA ASP A 610 44.47 22.28 26.82
C ASP A 610 45.80 22.96 26.44
N ILE A 611 46.77 22.84 27.30
CA ILE A 611 48.16 23.25 27.05
C ILE A 611 49.02 22.01 26.96
N LEU A 612 49.58 21.78 25.76
CA LEU A 612 50.50 20.68 25.50
C LEU A 612 51.94 21.26 25.43
N ASN A 613 52.80 20.88 26.36
CA ASN A 613 54.21 21.35 26.39
C ASN A 613 54.35 22.87 26.33
N GLY A 614 53.46 23.61 27.00
CA GLY A 614 53.45 25.08 26.97
C GLY A 614 52.73 25.73 25.79
N THR A 615 52.19 24.94 24.84
CA THR A 615 51.44 25.45 23.69
C THR A 615 49.96 25.21 23.88
N LEU A 616 49.13 26.27 23.70
CA LEU A 616 47.70 26.17 23.75
C LEU A 616 47.17 25.35 22.56
N ARG A 617 46.31 24.39 22.85
CA ARG A 617 45.66 23.53 21.85
C ARG A 617 44.17 23.56 22.00
N ILE A 618 43.47 23.67 20.89
CA ILE A 618 41.99 23.57 20.80
C ILE A 618 41.69 22.29 20.04
N ILE A 619 40.82 21.46 20.62
CA ILE A 619 40.46 20.13 20.09
C ILE A 619 38.96 20.13 19.84
#